data_c5af711e9636f718eecbb0106d02b705
#
_entry.id   c5af711e9636f718eecbb0106d02b705
#
_cell.length_a   1.000
_cell.length_b   1.000
_cell.length_c   1.000
_cell.angle_alpha   90.00
_cell.angle_beta   90.00
_cell.angle_gamma   90.00
#
_symmetry.space_group_name_H-M   'P 1'
#
loop_
_entity.id
_entity.type
_entity.pdbx_description
1 polymer ?
#
loop_
_entity_poly.entity_id
_entity_poly.type
_entity_poly.pdbx_seq_one_letter_code
_entity_poly.pdbx_strand_id
1 'polypeptide(L)'
;MNVTGLPLPLARAECVRLACSTVPQIFAERVAEVADEVAFRYKENGVFRELTWAAYWQRVRTAASALLSRGLRPGERIAIIADPSAEYLIAQLGAVIIGAIPYGIYPTSAAGEVALLLRKGDARIAFAGDQEHLDKLLDAERLAGARLLEHIVLIDDRTRFVYDDPRLISFSEFEGSGGSQDIQALLNRYIAEVTADNPVGLIFTSGTTGDPKGAFYTHAGMMVGLGYGLLEVMGDLRLRPHRVVTHLPLAHGMGQALSLYVPLFADVVQHLPERGQSLTSLMKEVRPTHFLGVPRIWQKIAAELGVQVQSSGWLRRHMFAWAEQMGHRRAAKLRSVPNAHPCRRFEPLWFATYRLMIWPALYKLGLAHVVGAASGGAPIPSSVIEKWQAWGIPLRNIYGSTEAGMLGSPADIWAEPDAPLVQTFPRSVESGPDGEIMASGGGIFAGYWQDDAATRATFDGKGRVMTGDIAEYTSAGSYRIVDRKKDILITSGAKNIAPAMVESALKASPYVSEAIIFGDGQKYLTALLEVNFDVLAQWARSNDVQYTGFSTLIAHPAVMQLFEQEVQAANHHLARPEQVKHFRLIPKELDPEEGDTTPTRKIKRKHAYAMFKHLVDEMYDTA
;
A
#
# COMPACT_ATOMS: atom_id res chain seq x y z
N MET A 1 11.56 25.59 -1.95
CA MET A 1 12.01 24.35 -1.32
C MET A 1 10.97 23.29 -1.72
N ASN A 2 11.41 22.14 -2.21
CA ASN A 2 10.51 21.02 -2.40
C ASN A 2 10.11 20.42 -1.04
N VAL A 3 9.18 19.51 -1.03
CA VAL A 3 8.61 18.87 0.18
C VAL A 3 9.68 18.22 1.08
N THR A 4 10.85 17.87 0.53
CA THR A 4 11.99 17.27 1.25
C THR A 4 12.81 18.26 2.07
N GLY A 5 12.48 19.56 2.05
CA GLY A 5 13.28 20.60 2.71
C GLY A 5 14.64 20.88 2.07
N LEU A 6 15.07 20.05 1.10
CA LEU A 6 16.31 20.28 0.36
C LEU A 6 16.11 21.38 -0.69
N PRO A 7 17.11 22.22 -0.94
CA PRO A 7 17.12 23.11 -2.09
C PRO A 7 16.94 22.29 -3.38
N LEU A 8 16.15 22.80 -4.34
CA LEU A 8 15.93 22.14 -5.64
C LEU A 8 17.21 21.62 -6.33
N PRO A 9 18.35 22.33 -6.32
CA PRO A 9 19.60 21.83 -6.89
C PRO A 9 20.13 20.56 -6.21
N LEU A 10 20.05 20.48 -4.86
CA LEU A 10 20.50 19.30 -4.10
C LEU A 10 19.57 18.09 -4.33
N ALA A 11 18.27 18.32 -4.41
CA ALA A 11 17.30 17.28 -4.74
C ALA A 11 17.55 16.70 -6.13
N ARG A 12 17.85 17.55 -7.12
CA ARG A 12 18.20 17.12 -8.48
C ARG A 12 19.51 16.34 -8.52
N ALA A 13 20.55 16.79 -7.83
CA ALA A 13 21.83 16.09 -7.74
C ALA A 13 21.68 14.69 -7.14
N GLU A 14 20.89 14.56 -6.08
CA GLU A 14 20.61 13.26 -5.47
C GLU A 14 19.81 12.35 -6.41
N CYS A 15 18.82 12.86 -7.10
CA CYS A 15 18.06 12.09 -8.07
C CYS A 15 18.95 11.58 -9.22
N VAL A 16 19.87 12.42 -9.71
CA VAL A 16 20.85 12.01 -10.73
C VAL A 16 21.79 10.94 -10.18
N ARG A 17 22.28 11.09 -8.94
CA ARG A 17 23.12 10.08 -8.29
C ARG A 17 22.40 8.74 -8.23
N LEU A 18 21.14 8.72 -7.73
CA LEU A 18 20.33 7.50 -7.64
C LEU A 18 20.03 6.88 -9.02
N ALA A 19 19.84 7.71 -10.04
CA ALA A 19 19.59 7.25 -11.40
C ALA A 19 20.83 6.58 -12.07
N CYS A 20 22.02 6.92 -11.61
CA CYS A 20 23.28 6.35 -12.12
C CYS A 20 23.86 5.24 -11.24
N SER A 21 23.25 4.96 -10.10
CA SER A 21 23.74 3.99 -9.11
C SER A 21 22.96 2.68 -9.15
N THR A 22 23.61 1.62 -8.69
CA THR A 22 22.96 0.33 -8.47
C THR A 22 22.59 0.14 -7.01
N VAL A 23 21.63 -0.74 -6.71
CA VAL A 23 21.25 -1.07 -5.32
C VAL A 23 22.46 -1.56 -4.51
N PRO A 24 23.32 -2.50 -5.02
CA PRO A 24 24.51 -2.91 -4.28
C PRO A 24 25.49 -1.76 -3.99
N GLN A 25 25.67 -0.81 -4.91
CA GLN A 25 26.52 0.37 -4.69
C GLN A 25 25.98 1.26 -3.57
N ILE A 26 24.70 1.62 -3.62
CA ILE A 26 24.05 2.45 -2.60
C ILE A 26 24.04 1.75 -1.23
N PHE A 27 23.84 0.43 -1.22
CA PHE A 27 23.91 -0.35 0.02
C PHE A 27 25.32 -0.32 0.62
N ALA A 28 26.37 -0.52 -0.20
CA ALA A 28 27.75 -0.45 0.25
C ALA A 28 28.12 0.95 0.77
N GLU A 29 27.66 2.02 0.09
CA GLU A 29 27.81 3.41 0.55
C GLU A 29 27.16 3.61 1.91
N ARG A 30 25.90 3.12 2.09
CA ARG A 30 25.19 3.23 3.37
C ARG A 30 25.91 2.49 4.50
N VAL A 31 26.43 1.30 4.23
CA VAL A 31 27.23 0.55 5.21
C VAL A 31 28.52 1.30 5.56
N ALA A 32 29.20 1.88 4.59
CA ALA A 32 30.41 2.66 4.84
C ALA A 32 30.15 3.91 5.69
N GLU A 33 28.93 4.48 5.58
CA GLU A 33 28.54 5.69 6.30
C GLU A 33 28.07 5.40 7.73
N VAL A 34 27.27 4.33 7.95
CA VAL A 34 26.55 4.08 9.21
C VAL A 34 26.57 2.60 9.61
N ALA A 35 27.70 1.92 9.48
CA ALA A 35 27.89 0.47 9.69
C ALA A 35 27.26 -0.07 10.99
N ASP A 36 27.46 0.66 12.09
CA ASP A 36 27.07 0.25 13.44
C ASP A 36 25.66 0.73 13.83
N GLU A 37 25.02 1.55 12.99
CA GLU A 37 23.66 1.99 13.24
C GLU A 37 22.63 0.90 12.90
N VAL A 38 21.46 1.00 13.53
CA VAL A 38 20.37 0.03 13.33
C VAL A 38 19.72 0.25 11.96
N ALA A 39 19.81 -0.75 11.09
CA ALA A 39 19.12 -0.76 9.80
C ALA A 39 17.63 -1.04 9.99
N PHE A 40 17.30 -2.08 10.75
CA PHE A 40 15.93 -2.39 11.10
C PHE A 40 15.83 -3.18 12.41
N ARG A 41 14.62 -3.22 12.94
CA ARG A 41 14.21 -4.07 14.07
C ARG A 41 13.24 -5.11 13.60
N TYR A 42 13.42 -6.35 14.01
CA TYR A 42 12.51 -7.45 13.79
C TYR A 42 12.11 -8.09 15.11
N LYS A 43 10.92 -8.66 15.17
CA LYS A 43 10.41 -9.21 16.42
C LYS A 43 10.58 -10.71 16.44
N GLU A 44 11.15 -11.22 17.53
CA GLU A 44 11.36 -12.65 17.76
C GLU A 44 10.97 -12.98 19.19
N ASN A 45 10.08 -13.95 19.38
CA ASN A 45 9.55 -14.36 20.69
C ASN A 45 9.06 -13.16 21.55
N GLY A 46 8.34 -12.24 20.93
CA GLY A 46 7.77 -11.07 21.59
C GLY A 46 8.76 -9.92 21.84
N VAL A 47 10.05 -10.06 21.48
CA VAL A 47 11.09 -9.06 21.74
C VAL A 47 11.68 -8.53 20.44
N PHE A 48 11.84 -7.21 20.33
CA PHE A 48 12.56 -6.62 19.20
C PHE A 48 14.06 -6.91 19.27
N ARG A 49 14.59 -7.46 18.19
CA ARG A 49 16.00 -7.62 17.89
C ARG A 49 16.44 -6.54 16.93
N GLU A 50 17.67 -6.10 17.04
CA GLU A 50 18.26 -5.08 16.17
C GLU A 50 19.23 -5.74 15.19
N LEU A 51 19.18 -5.31 13.94
CA LEU A 51 20.19 -5.64 12.94
C LEU A 51 20.86 -4.35 12.49
N THR A 52 22.20 -4.28 12.62
CA THR A 52 22.99 -3.14 12.15
C THR A 52 23.16 -3.19 10.63
N TRP A 53 23.54 -2.08 10.01
CA TRP A 53 23.80 -2.02 8.58
C TRP A 53 24.91 -2.99 8.16
N ALA A 54 26.00 -3.09 8.94
CA ALA A 54 27.08 -4.05 8.67
C ALA A 54 26.58 -5.51 8.73
N ALA A 55 25.84 -5.87 9.77
CA ALA A 55 25.27 -7.21 9.92
C ALA A 55 24.24 -7.53 8.83
N TYR A 56 23.42 -6.56 8.44
CA TYR A 56 22.45 -6.70 7.35
C TYR A 56 23.16 -6.98 6.02
N TRP A 57 24.16 -6.17 5.67
CA TRP A 57 24.97 -6.38 4.47
C TRP A 57 25.63 -7.76 4.43
N GLN A 58 26.19 -8.19 5.57
CA GLN A 58 26.82 -9.52 5.67
C GLN A 58 25.79 -10.64 5.42
N ARG A 59 24.60 -10.57 6.01
CA ARG A 59 23.54 -11.58 5.77
C ARG A 59 23.06 -11.55 4.32
N VAL A 60 22.89 -10.37 3.71
CA VAL A 60 22.54 -10.23 2.30
C VAL A 60 23.58 -10.90 1.39
N ARG A 61 24.88 -10.69 1.66
CA ARG A 61 25.97 -11.35 0.92
C ARG A 61 25.97 -12.87 1.12
N THR A 62 25.67 -13.32 2.33
CA THR A 62 25.54 -14.75 2.63
C THR A 62 24.39 -15.38 1.85
N ALA A 63 23.23 -14.75 1.83
CA ALA A 63 22.09 -15.20 1.03
C ALA A 63 22.41 -15.21 -0.48
N ALA A 64 23.09 -14.18 -0.98
CA ALA A 64 23.56 -14.13 -2.37
C ALA A 64 24.50 -15.30 -2.71
N SER A 65 25.47 -15.61 -1.82
CA SER A 65 26.36 -16.76 -1.98
C SER A 65 25.59 -18.09 -1.99
N ALA A 66 24.57 -18.22 -1.14
CA ALA A 66 23.71 -19.39 -1.07
C ALA A 66 22.87 -19.57 -2.35
N LEU A 67 22.39 -18.47 -2.95
CA LEU A 67 21.71 -18.51 -4.25
C LEU A 67 22.65 -18.96 -5.37
N LEU A 68 23.86 -18.41 -5.41
CA LEU A 68 24.89 -18.81 -6.39
C LEU A 68 25.29 -20.29 -6.26
N SER A 69 25.41 -20.80 -5.03
CA SER A 69 25.71 -22.22 -4.75
C SER A 69 24.63 -23.16 -5.29
N ARG A 70 23.38 -22.67 -5.40
CA ARG A 70 22.25 -23.40 -6.01
C ARG A 70 22.10 -23.16 -7.51
N GLY A 71 23.12 -22.59 -8.12
CA GLY A 71 23.16 -22.39 -9.55
C GLY A 71 22.41 -21.18 -10.08
N LEU A 72 21.83 -20.32 -9.23
CA LEU A 72 21.17 -19.09 -9.68
C LEU A 72 22.17 -18.17 -10.37
N ARG A 73 21.77 -17.52 -11.45
CA ARG A 73 22.61 -16.63 -12.26
C ARG A 73 21.95 -15.27 -12.43
N PRO A 74 22.70 -14.23 -12.80
CA PRO A 74 22.14 -12.94 -13.18
C PRO A 74 21.03 -13.10 -14.24
N GLY A 75 19.94 -12.35 -14.08
CA GLY A 75 18.75 -12.41 -14.93
C GLY A 75 17.79 -13.56 -14.63
N GLU A 76 18.17 -14.54 -13.81
CA GLU A 76 17.24 -15.56 -13.33
C GLU A 76 16.38 -15.05 -12.18
N ARG A 77 15.24 -15.68 -11.91
CA ARG A 77 14.20 -15.19 -10.98
C ARG A 77 14.13 -16.06 -9.74
N ILE A 78 13.78 -15.39 -8.64
CA ILE A 78 13.28 -16.03 -7.42
C ILE A 78 11.89 -15.51 -7.08
N ALA A 79 11.05 -16.36 -6.50
CA ALA A 79 9.74 -16.02 -5.97
C ALA A 79 9.78 -15.96 -4.44
N ILE A 80 9.05 -15.02 -3.83
CA ILE A 80 8.91 -14.95 -2.37
C ILE A 80 7.42 -14.83 -2.03
N ILE A 81 6.89 -15.83 -1.34
CA ILE A 81 5.53 -15.80 -0.77
C ILE A 81 5.65 -15.82 0.75
N ALA A 82 5.58 -14.66 1.36
CA ALA A 82 5.75 -14.50 2.80
C ALA A 82 5.22 -13.15 3.29
N ASP A 83 4.85 -13.10 4.57
CA ASP A 83 4.67 -11.84 5.27
C ASP A 83 6.01 -11.09 5.44
N PRO A 84 5.97 -9.77 5.69
CA PRO A 84 7.19 -9.00 5.92
C PRO A 84 8.02 -9.57 7.07
N SER A 85 9.25 -9.96 6.78
CA SER A 85 10.22 -10.52 7.74
C SER A 85 11.65 -10.10 7.39
N ALA A 86 12.59 -10.30 8.31
CA ALA A 86 14.02 -10.04 8.05
C ALA A 86 14.54 -10.93 6.91
N GLU A 87 14.14 -12.18 6.89
CA GLU A 87 14.52 -13.18 5.88
C GLU A 87 14.02 -12.80 4.49
N TYR A 88 12.80 -12.23 4.40
CA TYR A 88 12.27 -11.69 3.14
C TYR A 88 13.19 -10.60 2.58
N LEU A 89 13.54 -9.60 3.41
CA LEU A 89 14.39 -8.49 3.00
C LEU A 89 15.78 -8.99 2.57
N ILE A 90 16.34 -9.94 3.32
CA ILE A 90 17.65 -10.54 3.05
C ILE A 90 17.66 -11.34 1.76
N ALA A 91 16.64 -12.20 1.55
CA ALA A 91 16.53 -13.02 0.34
C ALA A 91 16.36 -12.14 -0.92
N GLN A 92 15.48 -11.15 -0.84
CA GLN A 92 15.24 -10.23 -1.97
C GLN A 92 16.50 -9.45 -2.34
N LEU A 93 17.16 -8.80 -1.38
CA LEU A 93 18.38 -8.04 -1.67
C LEU A 93 19.55 -8.97 -2.03
N GLY A 94 19.61 -10.18 -1.48
CA GLY A 94 20.57 -11.20 -1.88
C GLY A 94 20.50 -11.56 -3.36
N ALA A 95 19.30 -11.65 -3.91
CA ALA A 95 19.11 -11.84 -5.34
C ALA A 95 19.47 -10.58 -6.14
N VAL A 96 19.05 -9.41 -5.67
CA VAL A 96 19.30 -8.13 -6.35
C VAL A 96 20.80 -7.84 -6.51
N ILE A 97 21.63 -8.11 -5.49
CA ILE A 97 23.07 -7.76 -5.54
C ILE A 97 23.87 -8.61 -6.52
N ILE A 98 23.34 -9.74 -6.96
CA ILE A 98 23.96 -10.60 -7.99
C ILE A 98 23.30 -10.43 -9.37
N GLY A 99 22.41 -9.45 -9.55
CA GLY A 99 21.68 -9.22 -10.80
C GLY A 99 20.58 -10.24 -11.10
N ALA A 100 20.17 -11.05 -10.12
CA ALA A 100 18.95 -11.88 -10.22
C ALA A 100 17.70 -11.03 -9.94
N ILE A 101 16.55 -11.51 -10.39
CA ILE A 101 15.30 -10.74 -10.44
C ILE A 101 14.28 -11.35 -9.45
N PRO A 102 14.16 -10.81 -8.23
CA PRO A 102 13.15 -11.26 -7.28
C PRO A 102 11.74 -10.75 -7.64
N TYR A 103 10.71 -11.52 -7.26
CA TYR A 103 9.34 -11.03 -7.23
C TYR A 103 8.58 -11.58 -6.02
N GLY A 104 7.71 -10.75 -5.49
CA GLY A 104 6.81 -11.13 -4.40
C GLY A 104 5.50 -11.71 -4.93
N ILE A 105 5.00 -12.72 -4.23
CA ILE A 105 3.64 -13.25 -4.34
C ILE A 105 2.89 -12.85 -3.07
N TYR A 106 1.66 -12.36 -3.20
CA TYR A 106 0.89 -12.00 -2.02
C TYR A 106 0.57 -13.24 -1.17
N PRO A 107 0.75 -13.18 0.15
CA PRO A 107 0.40 -14.28 1.06
C PRO A 107 -1.06 -14.73 0.91
N THR A 108 -1.96 -13.81 0.58
CA THR A 108 -3.39 -14.04 0.36
C THR A 108 -3.75 -14.52 -1.05
N SER A 109 -2.78 -14.76 -1.94
CA SER A 109 -3.06 -15.33 -3.26
C SER A 109 -3.50 -16.78 -3.15
N ALA A 110 -4.55 -17.14 -3.89
CA ALA A 110 -5.00 -18.53 -4.02
C ALA A 110 -3.99 -19.37 -4.82
N ALA A 111 -3.93 -20.68 -4.59
CA ALA A 111 -2.98 -21.58 -5.24
C ALA A 111 -3.00 -21.51 -6.78
N GLY A 112 -4.18 -21.29 -7.39
CA GLY A 112 -4.31 -21.09 -8.84
C GLY A 112 -3.62 -19.82 -9.35
N GLU A 113 -3.71 -18.74 -8.59
CA GLU A 113 -2.98 -17.49 -8.91
C GLU A 113 -1.47 -17.68 -8.69
N VAL A 114 -1.06 -18.36 -7.61
CA VAL A 114 0.35 -18.71 -7.36
C VAL A 114 0.92 -19.51 -8.53
N ALA A 115 0.20 -20.51 -9.05
CA ALA A 115 0.61 -21.31 -10.21
C ALA A 115 0.83 -20.44 -11.47
N LEU A 116 -0.08 -19.47 -11.70
CA LEU A 116 0.04 -18.54 -12.81
C LEU A 116 1.26 -17.62 -12.66
N LEU A 117 1.49 -17.10 -11.45
CA LEU A 117 2.62 -16.22 -11.16
C LEU A 117 3.97 -16.94 -11.25
N LEU A 118 4.05 -18.21 -10.78
CA LEU A 118 5.26 -19.03 -10.93
C LEU A 118 5.59 -19.29 -12.40
N ARG A 119 4.57 -19.60 -13.23
CA ARG A 119 4.76 -19.80 -14.68
C ARG A 119 5.21 -18.52 -15.39
N LYS A 120 4.57 -17.38 -15.10
CA LYS A 120 4.89 -16.10 -15.74
C LYS A 120 6.23 -15.52 -15.28
N GLY A 121 6.53 -15.66 -14.00
CA GLY A 121 7.79 -15.21 -13.41
C GLY A 121 8.95 -16.17 -13.68
N ASP A 122 8.67 -17.44 -13.97
CA ASP A 122 9.65 -18.49 -14.28
C ASP A 122 10.78 -18.54 -13.22
N ALA A 123 10.40 -18.59 -11.93
CA ALA A 123 11.34 -18.66 -10.83
C ALA A 123 11.87 -20.09 -10.65
N ARG A 124 13.19 -20.22 -10.43
CA ARG A 124 13.82 -21.50 -10.10
C ARG A 124 13.78 -21.81 -8.61
N ILE A 125 13.84 -20.78 -7.77
CA ILE A 125 13.89 -20.88 -6.31
C ILE A 125 12.72 -20.10 -5.74
N ALA A 126 11.99 -20.68 -4.79
CA ALA A 126 10.95 -19.98 -4.04
C ALA A 126 11.27 -19.95 -2.55
N PHE A 127 10.89 -18.85 -1.91
CA PHE A 127 10.92 -18.68 -0.46
C PHE A 127 9.47 -18.68 0.05
N ALA A 128 9.18 -19.61 0.97
CA ALA A 128 7.88 -19.69 1.65
C ALA A 128 8.03 -19.19 3.09
N GLY A 129 7.14 -18.29 3.50
CA GLY A 129 7.19 -17.72 4.85
C GLY A 129 6.94 -18.76 5.94
N ASP A 130 6.01 -19.67 5.70
CA ASP A 130 5.58 -20.68 6.66
C ASP A 130 4.90 -21.87 5.95
N GLN A 131 4.26 -22.75 6.74
CA GLN A 131 3.57 -23.93 6.24
C GLN A 131 2.45 -23.58 5.25
N GLU A 132 1.63 -22.58 5.55
CA GLU A 132 0.51 -22.19 4.68
C GLU A 132 1.02 -21.76 3.29
N HIS A 133 2.07 -20.94 3.28
CA HIS A 133 2.69 -20.48 2.04
C HIS A 133 3.39 -21.62 1.28
N LEU A 134 3.98 -22.58 2.01
CA LEU A 134 4.55 -23.79 1.41
C LEU A 134 3.46 -24.63 0.77
N ASP A 135 2.35 -24.88 1.46
CA ASP A 135 1.22 -25.63 0.92
C ASP A 135 0.66 -24.97 -0.35
N LYS A 136 0.55 -23.64 -0.37
CA LYS A 136 0.15 -22.88 -1.57
C LYS A 136 1.11 -23.09 -2.76
N LEU A 137 2.43 -23.17 -2.52
CA LEU A 137 3.42 -23.48 -3.57
C LEU A 137 3.27 -24.92 -4.10
N LEU A 138 3.12 -25.90 -3.21
CA LEU A 138 2.97 -27.29 -3.57
C LEU A 138 1.64 -27.56 -4.31
N ASP A 139 0.56 -26.92 -3.85
CA ASP A 139 -0.75 -26.97 -4.52
C ASP A 139 -0.71 -26.29 -5.89
N ALA A 140 0.03 -25.19 -6.03
CA ALA A 140 0.24 -24.52 -7.30
C ALA A 140 0.94 -25.44 -8.32
N GLU A 141 1.96 -26.18 -7.93
CA GLU A 141 2.62 -27.18 -8.79
C GLU A 141 1.68 -28.34 -9.13
N ARG A 142 0.87 -28.80 -8.17
CA ARG A 142 -0.15 -29.85 -8.39
C ARG A 142 -1.19 -29.39 -9.41
N LEU A 143 -1.72 -28.17 -9.26
CA LEU A 143 -2.66 -27.57 -10.22
C LEU A 143 -2.02 -27.34 -11.59
N ALA A 144 -0.73 -27.00 -11.62
CA ALA A 144 0.01 -26.84 -12.85
C ALA A 144 0.27 -28.16 -13.59
N GLY A 145 0.18 -29.32 -12.90
CA GLY A 145 0.58 -30.62 -13.41
C GLY A 145 2.06 -30.73 -13.75
N ALA A 146 2.89 -29.86 -13.20
CA ALA A 146 4.31 -29.77 -13.47
C ALA A 146 5.10 -29.25 -12.27
N ARG A 147 6.32 -29.70 -12.14
CA ARG A 147 7.29 -29.16 -11.19
C ARG A 147 7.81 -27.82 -11.72
N LEU A 148 7.53 -26.75 -11.02
CA LEU A 148 7.88 -25.38 -11.42
C LEU A 148 9.15 -24.88 -10.71
N LEU A 149 9.49 -25.45 -9.55
CA LEU A 149 10.56 -24.99 -8.67
C LEU A 149 11.65 -26.06 -8.54
N GLU A 150 12.92 -25.65 -8.55
CA GLU A 150 14.07 -26.52 -8.28
C GLU A 150 14.40 -26.59 -6.79
N HIS A 151 14.23 -25.47 -6.07
CA HIS A 151 14.48 -25.36 -4.63
C HIS A 151 13.36 -24.55 -3.95
N ILE A 152 13.04 -24.94 -2.72
CA ILE A 152 12.09 -24.25 -1.86
C ILE A 152 12.77 -23.98 -0.51
N VAL A 153 12.80 -22.73 -0.09
CA VAL A 153 13.38 -22.30 1.20
C VAL A 153 12.24 -21.91 2.13
N LEU A 154 12.14 -22.58 3.27
CA LEU A 154 11.14 -22.33 4.29
C LEU A 154 11.72 -21.40 5.37
N ILE A 155 11.09 -20.24 5.59
CA ILE A 155 11.54 -19.24 6.55
C ILE A 155 11.21 -19.69 7.97
N ASP A 156 9.94 -20.01 8.26
CA ASP A 156 9.53 -20.64 9.53
C ASP A 156 9.52 -22.16 9.36
N ASP A 157 10.58 -22.80 9.82
CA ASP A 157 10.80 -24.23 9.61
C ASP A 157 10.24 -25.14 10.71
N ARG A 158 9.48 -24.60 11.68
CA ARG A 158 8.95 -25.36 12.82
C ARG A 158 8.08 -26.55 12.44
N THR A 159 7.46 -26.53 11.26
CA THR A 159 6.61 -27.62 10.72
C THR A 159 7.26 -28.40 9.59
N ARG A 160 8.52 -28.14 9.26
CA ARG A 160 9.24 -28.76 8.13
C ARG A 160 9.24 -30.29 8.17
N PHE A 161 9.29 -30.87 9.36
CA PHE A 161 9.32 -32.33 9.56
C PHE A 161 8.08 -33.08 9.02
N VAL A 162 7.01 -32.37 8.69
CA VAL A 162 5.78 -32.94 8.10
C VAL A 162 5.95 -33.25 6.62
N TYR A 163 6.97 -32.66 5.96
CA TYR A 163 7.16 -32.74 4.52
C TYR A 163 8.34 -33.63 4.14
N ASP A 164 8.13 -34.52 3.16
CA ASP A 164 9.17 -35.33 2.53
C ASP A 164 9.43 -34.84 1.10
N ASP A 165 9.95 -33.62 0.97
CA ASP A 165 10.36 -33.04 -0.31
C ASP A 165 11.85 -32.68 -0.27
N PRO A 166 12.71 -33.34 -1.09
CA PRO A 166 14.16 -33.13 -1.06
C PRO A 166 14.60 -31.72 -1.50
N ARG A 167 13.69 -30.94 -2.10
CA ARG A 167 13.96 -29.54 -2.48
C ARG A 167 13.85 -28.58 -1.31
N LEU A 168 13.18 -29.02 -0.23
CA LEU A 168 12.82 -28.19 0.90
C LEU A 168 13.97 -28.11 1.88
N ILE A 169 14.42 -26.87 2.14
CA ILE A 169 15.43 -26.56 3.14
C ILE A 169 14.95 -25.43 4.04
N SER A 170 15.48 -25.34 5.26
CA SER A 170 15.23 -24.19 6.12
C SER A 170 16.05 -22.97 5.66
N PHE A 171 15.60 -21.77 6.08
CA PHE A 171 16.35 -20.54 5.79
C PHE A 171 17.76 -20.55 6.44
N SER A 172 17.89 -21.16 7.62
CA SER A 172 19.19 -21.30 8.29
C SER A 172 20.14 -22.24 7.53
N GLU A 173 19.65 -23.38 7.02
CA GLU A 173 20.42 -24.27 6.13
C GLU A 173 20.78 -23.57 4.82
N PHE A 174 19.86 -22.75 4.29
CA PHE A 174 20.12 -21.95 3.10
C PHE A 174 21.27 -20.97 3.32
N GLU A 175 21.24 -20.15 4.38
CA GLU A 175 22.36 -19.23 4.71
C GLU A 175 23.66 -20.01 4.96
N GLY A 176 23.61 -21.15 5.65
CA GLY A 176 24.79 -21.98 5.93
C GLY A 176 25.47 -22.62 4.72
N SER A 177 24.83 -22.63 3.56
CA SER A 177 25.33 -23.32 2.35
C SER A 177 26.20 -22.46 1.43
N GLY A 178 26.41 -21.18 1.71
CA GLY A 178 27.12 -20.23 0.85
C GLY A 178 28.53 -19.93 1.38
N GLY A 179 29.59 -20.59 0.96
CA GLY A 179 30.85 -20.29 1.59
C GLY A 179 32.16 -20.67 0.88
N SER A 180 32.16 -21.30 -0.28
CA SER A 180 33.44 -21.61 -0.97
C SER A 180 34.12 -20.32 -1.49
N GLN A 181 35.46 -20.36 -1.59
CA GLN A 181 36.25 -19.23 -2.14
C GLN A 181 35.83 -18.90 -3.58
N ASP A 182 35.50 -19.90 -4.38
CA ASP A 182 35.06 -19.72 -5.77
C ASP A 182 33.69 -18.98 -5.83
N ILE A 183 32.79 -19.30 -4.91
CA ILE A 183 31.50 -18.60 -4.80
C ILE A 183 31.68 -17.15 -4.36
N GLN A 184 32.62 -16.86 -3.43
CA GLN A 184 32.90 -15.48 -3.03
C GLN A 184 33.53 -14.66 -4.18
N ALA A 185 34.41 -15.26 -4.97
CA ALA A 185 34.97 -14.61 -6.15
C ALA A 185 33.88 -14.31 -7.19
N LEU A 186 32.96 -15.27 -7.41
CA LEU A 186 31.82 -15.12 -8.32
C LEU A 186 30.85 -14.02 -7.83
N LEU A 187 30.54 -14.00 -6.53
CA LEU A 187 29.71 -12.97 -5.90
C LEU A 187 30.29 -11.56 -6.15
N ASN A 188 31.58 -11.37 -5.85
CA ASN A 188 32.22 -10.07 -6.02
C ASN A 188 32.21 -9.62 -7.49
N ARG A 189 32.40 -10.57 -8.43
CA ARG A 189 32.33 -10.30 -9.86
C ARG A 189 30.91 -9.84 -10.26
N TYR A 190 29.87 -10.57 -9.87
CA TYR A 190 28.51 -10.21 -10.25
C TYR A 190 28.06 -8.87 -9.62
N ILE A 191 28.41 -8.59 -8.37
CA ILE A 191 28.15 -7.28 -7.77
C ILE A 191 28.79 -6.14 -8.61
N ALA A 192 30.00 -6.35 -9.14
CA ALA A 192 30.69 -5.36 -9.96
C ALA A 192 30.11 -5.24 -11.39
N GLU A 193 29.50 -6.30 -11.91
CA GLU A 193 28.91 -6.33 -13.26
C GLU A 193 27.48 -5.76 -13.31
N VAL A 194 26.78 -5.60 -12.16
CA VAL A 194 25.43 -4.99 -12.10
C VAL A 194 25.47 -3.54 -12.57
N THR A 195 24.57 -3.18 -13.44
CA THR A 195 24.39 -1.81 -13.97
C THR A 195 23.06 -1.19 -13.55
N ALA A 196 22.95 0.13 -13.63
CA ALA A 196 21.72 0.85 -13.30
C ALA A 196 20.50 0.46 -14.17
N ASP A 197 20.77 -0.03 -15.39
CA ASP A 197 19.75 -0.45 -16.36
C ASP A 197 19.34 -1.92 -16.19
N ASN A 198 20.02 -2.72 -15.37
CA ASN A 198 19.60 -4.09 -15.11
C ASN A 198 18.26 -4.14 -14.39
N PRO A 199 17.41 -5.15 -14.65
CA PRO A 199 16.20 -5.38 -13.90
C PRO A 199 16.51 -5.64 -12.42
N VAL A 200 15.77 -5.01 -11.51
CA VAL A 200 15.93 -5.15 -10.05
C VAL A 200 14.81 -5.96 -9.40
N GLY A 201 13.72 -6.18 -10.10
CA GLY A 201 12.58 -6.95 -9.60
C GLY A 201 11.36 -6.84 -10.50
N LEU A 202 10.43 -7.77 -10.30
CA LEU A 202 9.11 -7.74 -10.91
C LEU A 202 8.05 -7.43 -9.84
N ILE A 203 7.07 -6.62 -10.22
CA ILE A 203 5.89 -6.34 -9.42
C ILE A 203 4.68 -6.81 -10.23
N PHE A 204 4.07 -7.91 -9.82
CA PHE A 204 2.88 -8.40 -10.50
C PHE A 204 1.67 -7.54 -10.16
N THR A 205 1.03 -6.98 -11.19
CA THR A 205 -0.21 -6.22 -11.06
C THR A 205 -1.39 -7.09 -11.45
N SER A 206 -2.36 -7.22 -10.57
CA SER A 206 -3.66 -7.80 -10.91
C SER A 206 -4.45 -6.77 -11.72
N GLY A 207 -4.28 -6.75 -13.03
CA GLY A 207 -5.11 -5.91 -13.90
C GLY A 207 -6.60 -6.14 -13.62
N THR A 208 -7.40 -5.07 -13.65
CA THR A 208 -8.86 -5.15 -13.43
C THR A 208 -9.59 -6.01 -14.48
N THR A 209 -8.92 -6.36 -15.58
CA THR A 209 -9.54 -6.97 -16.75
C THR A 209 -8.84 -8.23 -17.28
N GLY A 210 -7.78 -8.74 -16.64
CA GLY A 210 -7.03 -9.86 -17.21
C GLY A 210 -6.06 -10.52 -16.24
N ASP A 211 -5.24 -11.41 -16.79
CA ASP A 211 -4.16 -12.08 -16.08
C ASP A 211 -3.14 -11.11 -15.51
N PRO A 212 -2.52 -11.42 -14.36
CA PRO A 212 -1.47 -10.61 -13.78
C PRO A 212 -0.31 -10.37 -14.76
N LYS A 213 0.18 -9.12 -14.80
CA LYS A 213 1.34 -8.71 -15.60
C LYS A 213 2.50 -8.34 -14.68
N GLY A 214 3.69 -8.82 -14.98
CA GLY A 214 4.90 -8.50 -14.22
C GLY A 214 5.51 -7.18 -14.70
N ALA A 215 5.20 -6.07 -14.04
CA ALA A 215 5.88 -4.80 -14.28
C ALA A 215 7.31 -4.90 -13.77
N PHE A 216 8.32 -4.67 -14.62
CA PHE A 216 9.70 -4.70 -14.17
C PHE A 216 10.32 -3.30 -14.12
N TYR A 217 11.18 -3.14 -13.15
CA TYR A 217 11.94 -1.93 -12.91
C TYR A 217 13.43 -2.21 -13.08
N THR A 218 14.16 -1.23 -13.58
CA THR A 218 15.63 -1.20 -13.48
C THR A 218 16.06 -0.72 -12.10
N HIS A 219 17.35 -0.87 -11.75
CA HIS A 219 17.89 -0.30 -10.51
C HIS A 219 17.61 1.21 -10.44
N ALA A 220 17.94 1.94 -11.52
CA ALA A 220 17.65 3.37 -11.61
C ALA A 220 16.15 3.67 -11.49
N GLY A 221 15.30 2.91 -12.19
CA GLY A 221 13.85 3.07 -12.15
C GLY A 221 13.28 2.89 -10.73
N MET A 222 13.69 1.85 -10.02
CA MET A 222 13.24 1.57 -8.67
C MET A 222 13.69 2.64 -7.67
N MET A 223 14.98 3.00 -7.69
CA MET A 223 15.53 3.97 -6.73
C MET A 223 14.94 5.37 -6.91
N VAL A 224 14.78 5.81 -8.15
CA VAL A 224 14.19 7.12 -8.46
C VAL A 224 12.67 7.07 -8.40
N GLY A 225 12.07 6.03 -8.98
CA GLY A 225 10.64 5.93 -9.20
C GLY A 225 9.82 5.73 -7.96
N LEU A 226 10.14 4.74 -7.22
CA LEU A 226 9.46 4.40 -5.99
C LEU A 226 10.21 4.94 -4.77
N GLY A 227 11.53 4.80 -4.71
CA GLY A 227 12.31 5.21 -3.56
C GLY A 227 12.32 6.71 -3.35
N TYR A 228 12.92 7.47 -4.27
CA TYR A 228 13.04 8.92 -4.13
C TYR A 228 11.68 9.63 -4.21
N GLY A 229 10.78 9.17 -5.07
CA GLY A 229 9.43 9.72 -5.17
C GLY A 229 8.65 9.59 -3.85
N LEU A 230 8.79 8.46 -3.14
CA LEU A 230 8.19 8.29 -1.82
C LEU A 230 8.85 9.19 -0.77
N LEU A 231 10.18 9.32 -0.79
CA LEU A 231 10.90 10.22 0.11
C LEU A 231 10.41 11.67 -0.06
N GLU A 232 10.23 12.13 -1.29
CA GLU A 232 9.73 13.47 -1.58
C GLU A 232 8.32 13.69 -0.99
N VAL A 233 7.48 12.69 -1.08
CA VAL A 233 6.11 12.74 -0.54
C VAL A 233 6.10 12.69 0.99
N MET A 234 6.86 11.79 1.59
CA MET A 234 6.89 11.63 3.05
C MET A 234 7.55 12.82 3.78
N GLY A 235 8.36 13.62 3.07
CA GLY A 235 9.07 14.75 3.63
C GLY A 235 10.27 14.28 4.47
N ASP A 236 10.81 15.11 5.22
CA ASP A 236 11.95 15.16 6.14
C ASP A 236 12.56 13.85 6.69
N LEU A 237 12.58 12.76 5.90
CA LEU A 237 13.11 11.45 6.31
C LEU A 237 14.65 11.40 6.41
N ARG A 238 15.36 12.50 6.14
CA ARG A 238 16.83 12.58 6.16
C ARG A 238 17.41 13.32 7.35
N LEU A 239 16.59 14.01 8.14
CA LEU A 239 17.10 14.91 9.17
C LEU A 239 17.28 14.28 10.55
N ARG A 240 16.77 13.06 10.77
CA ARG A 240 16.89 12.29 12.01
C ARG A 240 16.38 10.87 11.83
N PRO A 241 16.75 9.91 12.67
CA PRO A 241 16.20 8.57 12.58
C PRO A 241 14.68 8.57 12.78
N HIS A 242 13.97 8.08 11.78
CA HIS A 242 12.53 7.93 11.80
C HIS A 242 12.13 6.48 12.02
N ARG A 243 11.07 6.24 12.79
CA ARG A 243 10.50 4.92 13.01
C ARG A 243 9.36 4.71 12.05
N VAL A 244 9.43 3.60 11.31
CA VAL A 244 8.37 3.17 10.38
C VAL A 244 8.01 1.72 10.69
N VAL A 245 6.74 1.37 10.57
CA VAL A 245 6.27 -0.01 10.68
C VAL A 245 6.16 -0.62 9.29
N THR A 246 6.71 -1.82 9.10
CA THR A 246 6.60 -2.58 7.87
C THR A 246 5.32 -3.41 7.93
N HIS A 247 4.28 -2.96 7.25
CA HIS A 247 2.97 -3.61 7.23
C HIS A 247 2.38 -3.74 5.82
N LEU A 248 2.93 -2.99 4.86
CA LEU A 248 2.53 -3.12 3.47
C LEU A 248 3.13 -4.38 2.87
N PRO A 249 2.37 -5.16 2.09
CA PRO A 249 2.89 -6.35 1.44
C PRO A 249 4.13 -6.04 0.60
N LEU A 250 5.19 -6.83 0.77
CA LEU A 250 6.44 -6.67 0.00
C LEU A 250 6.30 -7.17 -1.46
N ALA A 251 5.20 -7.84 -1.79
CA ALA A 251 4.80 -8.10 -3.17
C ALA A 251 4.35 -6.83 -3.91
N HIS A 252 4.07 -5.74 -3.19
CA HIS A 252 3.63 -4.47 -3.75
C HIS A 252 4.78 -3.45 -3.82
N GLY A 253 4.84 -2.67 -4.91
CA GLY A 253 5.91 -1.69 -5.12
C GLY A 253 6.08 -0.68 -3.96
N MET A 254 4.99 -0.23 -3.35
CA MET A 254 5.05 0.69 -2.21
C MET A 254 5.63 0.02 -0.95
N GLY A 255 5.31 -1.26 -0.71
CA GLY A 255 5.91 -2.04 0.38
C GLY A 255 7.41 -2.18 0.19
N GLN A 256 7.85 -2.50 -1.03
CA GLN A 256 9.27 -2.56 -1.38
C GLN A 256 9.96 -1.20 -1.25
N ALA A 257 9.36 -0.14 -1.79
CA ALA A 257 9.94 1.20 -1.70
C ALA A 257 10.19 1.62 -0.27
N LEU A 258 9.19 1.49 0.60
CA LEU A 258 9.26 1.93 1.99
C LEU A 258 10.21 1.06 2.82
N SER A 259 10.23 -0.26 2.58
CA SER A 259 10.91 -1.21 3.48
C SER A 259 12.31 -1.62 3.00
N LEU A 260 12.55 -1.62 1.68
CA LEU A 260 13.83 -2.07 1.11
C LEU A 260 14.69 -0.92 0.61
N TYR A 261 14.08 0.01 -0.15
CA TYR A 261 14.88 0.97 -0.92
C TYR A 261 15.05 2.32 -0.24
N VAL A 262 14.00 2.90 0.36
CA VAL A 262 14.10 4.19 1.08
C VAL A 262 15.13 4.15 2.20
N PRO A 263 15.24 3.09 3.04
CA PRO A 263 16.24 3.04 4.10
C PRO A 263 17.68 3.11 3.61
N LEU A 264 17.96 2.71 2.37
CA LEU A 264 19.33 2.74 1.81
C LEU A 264 19.89 4.17 1.67
N PHE A 265 19.02 5.20 1.62
CA PHE A 265 19.44 6.60 1.43
C PHE A 265 18.67 7.60 2.31
N ALA A 266 17.96 7.11 3.33
CA ALA A 266 17.24 7.93 4.31
C ALA A 266 17.38 7.35 5.72
N ASP A 267 17.27 8.21 6.74
CA ASP A 267 17.41 7.80 8.15
C ASP A 267 16.09 7.21 8.67
N VAL A 268 15.79 6.02 8.19
CA VAL A 268 14.57 5.28 8.52
C VAL A 268 14.93 3.94 9.13
N VAL A 269 14.46 3.69 10.35
CA VAL A 269 14.53 2.40 11.01
C VAL A 269 13.19 1.68 10.83
N GLN A 270 13.21 0.62 10.04
CA GLN A 270 12.05 -0.25 9.85
C GLN A 270 11.81 -1.12 11.08
N HIS A 271 10.53 -1.37 11.38
CA HIS A 271 10.12 -2.28 12.44
C HIS A 271 9.23 -3.36 11.83
N LEU A 272 9.77 -4.57 11.77
CA LEU A 272 9.12 -5.73 11.20
C LEU A 272 8.24 -6.41 12.25
N PRO A 273 7.00 -6.81 11.92
CA PRO A 273 6.12 -7.52 12.84
C PRO A 273 6.65 -8.91 13.16
N GLU A 274 6.20 -9.48 14.27
CA GLU A 274 6.19 -10.91 14.45
C GLU A 274 5.00 -11.52 13.71
N ARG A 275 5.15 -12.77 13.27
CA ARG A 275 4.08 -13.50 12.59
C ARG A 275 2.77 -13.45 13.39
N GLY A 276 1.67 -13.13 12.72
CA GLY A 276 0.36 -13.01 13.34
C GLY A 276 0.16 -11.76 14.21
N GLN A 277 1.17 -10.89 14.33
CA GLN A 277 1.03 -9.64 15.05
C GLN A 277 0.14 -8.66 14.28
N SER A 278 -0.93 -8.18 14.92
CA SER A 278 -1.79 -7.18 14.31
C SER A 278 -1.07 -5.83 14.15
N LEU A 279 -1.40 -5.10 13.08
CA LEU A 279 -0.89 -3.75 12.84
C LEU A 279 -1.12 -2.82 14.05
N THR A 280 -2.28 -2.88 14.66
CA THR A 280 -2.61 -2.05 15.84
C THR A 280 -1.69 -2.36 17.03
N SER A 281 -1.34 -3.64 17.25
CA SER A 281 -0.37 -4.02 18.29
C SER A 281 1.02 -3.50 17.97
N LEU A 282 1.49 -3.69 16.74
CA LEU A 282 2.79 -3.22 16.27
C LEU A 282 2.91 -1.69 16.41
N MET A 283 1.90 -0.94 15.99
CA MET A 283 1.87 0.52 16.09
C MET A 283 1.97 1.01 17.54
N LYS A 284 1.29 0.36 18.49
CA LYS A 284 1.34 0.70 19.92
C LYS A 284 2.74 0.51 20.52
N GLU A 285 3.46 -0.50 20.07
CA GLU A 285 4.81 -0.80 20.55
C GLU A 285 5.84 0.14 19.91
N VAL A 286 5.81 0.32 18.59
CA VAL A 286 6.79 1.08 17.81
C VAL A 286 6.58 2.59 17.94
N ARG A 287 5.33 3.03 17.97
CA ARG A 287 4.96 4.45 17.91
C ARG A 287 5.65 5.15 16.74
N PRO A 288 5.26 4.81 15.52
CA PRO A 288 5.93 5.31 14.32
C PRO A 288 5.89 6.84 14.24
N THR A 289 6.92 7.41 13.61
CA THR A 289 6.98 8.85 13.30
C THR A 289 6.39 9.16 11.92
N HIS A 290 6.43 8.17 11.04
CA HIS A 290 5.80 8.24 9.72
C HIS A 290 4.92 7.01 9.52
N PHE A 291 3.75 7.25 8.94
CA PHE A 291 2.81 6.17 8.67
C PHE A 291 2.16 6.34 7.29
N LEU A 292 2.36 5.36 6.43
CA LEU A 292 1.74 5.26 5.12
C LEU A 292 0.73 4.12 5.15
N GLY A 293 -0.52 4.39 4.85
CA GLY A 293 -1.57 3.38 4.85
C GLY A 293 -2.55 3.53 3.70
N VAL A 294 -3.20 2.44 3.32
CA VAL A 294 -4.35 2.52 2.41
C VAL A 294 -5.55 3.17 3.10
N PRO A 295 -6.51 3.77 2.35
CA PRO A 295 -7.66 4.47 2.93
C PRO A 295 -8.40 3.68 4.02
N ARG A 296 -8.64 2.39 3.78
CA ARG A 296 -9.34 1.49 4.73
C ARG A 296 -8.67 1.45 6.12
N ILE A 297 -7.34 1.49 6.19
CA ILE A 297 -6.62 1.50 7.48
C ILE A 297 -6.93 2.79 8.25
N TRP A 298 -6.85 3.93 7.58
CA TRP A 298 -7.15 5.23 8.17
C TRP A 298 -8.61 5.35 8.62
N GLN A 299 -9.54 4.85 7.81
CA GLN A 299 -10.97 4.80 8.12
C GLN A 299 -11.25 3.90 9.32
N LYS A 300 -10.71 2.67 9.33
CA LYS A 300 -10.91 1.69 10.42
C LYS A 300 -10.42 2.26 11.75
N ILE A 301 -9.21 2.80 11.81
CA ILE A 301 -8.66 3.38 13.05
C ILE A 301 -9.48 4.59 13.50
N ALA A 302 -9.93 5.45 12.58
CA ALA A 302 -10.78 6.60 12.91
C ALA A 302 -12.14 6.16 13.44
N ALA A 303 -12.76 5.13 12.85
CA ALA A 303 -14.02 4.57 13.31
C ALA A 303 -13.89 3.95 14.70
N GLU A 304 -12.87 3.11 14.93
CA GLU A 304 -12.59 2.50 16.24
C GLU A 304 -12.42 3.56 17.34
N LEU A 305 -11.69 4.64 17.06
CA LEU A 305 -11.54 5.76 18.00
C LEU A 305 -12.87 6.46 18.25
N GLY A 306 -13.65 6.73 17.19
CA GLY A 306 -14.97 7.34 17.28
C GLY A 306 -15.90 6.55 18.20
N VAL A 307 -15.94 5.24 18.02
CA VAL A 307 -16.75 4.34 18.86
C VAL A 307 -16.27 4.30 20.31
N GLN A 308 -14.96 4.26 20.57
CA GLN A 308 -14.42 4.33 21.93
C GLN A 308 -14.76 5.66 22.61
N VAL A 309 -14.77 6.76 21.90
CA VAL A 309 -15.20 8.07 22.42
C VAL A 309 -16.70 8.05 22.72
N GLN A 310 -17.52 7.51 21.83
CA GLN A 310 -18.97 7.41 22.00
C GLN A 310 -19.37 6.56 23.21
N SER A 311 -18.67 5.46 23.46
CA SER A 311 -18.90 4.59 24.62
C SER A 311 -18.37 5.15 25.94
N SER A 312 -17.66 6.30 25.92
CA SER A 312 -17.15 6.96 27.12
C SER A 312 -18.24 7.79 27.82
N GLY A 313 -18.00 8.17 29.09
CA GLY A 313 -18.93 9.03 29.83
C GLY A 313 -19.20 10.37 29.12
N TRP A 314 -20.40 10.94 29.33
CA TRP A 314 -20.90 12.13 28.62
C TRP A 314 -19.90 13.31 28.66
N LEU A 315 -19.25 13.55 29.79
CA LEU A 315 -18.28 14.65 29.94
C LEU A 315 -17.09 14.46 28.99
N ARG A 316 -16.55 13.24 28.93
CA ARG A 316 -15.43 12.90 28.04
C ARG A 316 -15.80 13.05 26.57
N ARG A 317 -17.00 12.64 26.18
CA ARG A 317 -17.51 12.83 24.82
C ARG A 317 -17.55 14.31 24.42
N HIS A 318 -18.15 15.15 25.29
CA HIS A 318 -18.26 16.59 25.01
C HIS A 318 -16.89 17.28 24.98
N MET A 319 -15.99 16.92 25.88
CA MET A 319 -14.63 17.47 25.88
C MET A 319 -13.84 17.04 24.65
N PHE A 320 -13.98 15.79 24.22
CA PHE A 320 -13.33 15.31 22.99
C PHE A 320 -13.90 16.01 21.75
N ALA A 321 -15.22 16.12 21.63
CA ALA A 321 -15.86 16.85 20.53
C ALA A 321 -15.45 18.32 20.49
N TRP A 322 -15.33 18.98 21.64
CA TRP A 322 -14.82 20.35 21.72
C TRP A 322 -13.35 20.45 21.26
N ALA A 323 -12.49 19.51 21.71
CA ALA A 323 -11.10 19.45 21.29
C ALA A 323 -10.97 19.19 19.78
N GLU A 324 -11.80 18.31 19.21
CA GLU A 324 -11.88 18.07 17.77
C GLU A 324 -12.30 19.33 17.00
N GLN A 325 -13.31 20.05 17.47
CA GLN A 325 -13.73 21.32 16.86
C GLN A 325 -12.60 22.38 16.88
N MET A 326 -11.86 22.48 17.98
CA MET A 326 -10.69 23.34 18.05
C MET A 326 -9.59 22.88 17.07
N GLY A 327 -9.44 21.56 16.88
CA GLY A 327 -8.54 20.99 15.91
C GLY A 327 -8.89 21.34 14.47
N HIS A 328 -10.17 21.28 14.08
CA HIS A 328 -10.63 21.74 12.77
C HIS A 328 -10.28 23.21 12.52
N ARG A 329 -10.54 24.08 13.50
CA ARG A 329 -10.19 25.50 13.40
C ARG A 329 -8.67 25.73 13.22
N ARG A 330 -7.86 24.94 13.95
CA ARG A 330 -6.41 24.99 13.82
C ARG A 330 -5.93 24.48 12.47
N ALA A 331 -6.45 23.36 12.01
CA ALA A 331 -6.11 22.81 10.68
C ALA A 331 -6.41 23.84 9.58
N ALA A 332 -7.57 24.47 9.61
CA ALA A 332 -7.93 25.55 8.68
C ALA A 332 -6.93 26.72 8.71
N LYS A 333 -6.47 27.14 9.90
CA LYS A 333 -5.44 28.18 10.01
C LYS A 333 -4.07 27.74 9.48
N LEU A 334 -3.69 26.48 9.67
CA LEU A 334 -2.43 25.94 9.12
C LEU A 334 -2.47 25.94 7.60
N ARG A 335 -3.60 25.55 7.01
CA ARG A 335 -3.83 25.57 5.55
C ARG A 335 -3.71 26.97 4.94
N SER A 336 -4.11 28.01 5.66
CA SER A 336 -4.02 29.41 5.17
C SER A 336 -2.60 29.98 5.09
N VAL A 337 -1.59 29.25 5.57
CA VAL A 337 -0.19 29.71 5.60
C VAL A 337 0.71 28.66 4.95
N PRO A 338 1.19 28.90 3.71
CA PRO A 338 2.06 27.97 3.01
C PRO A 338 3.28 27.58 3.86
N ASN A 339 3.61 26.27 3.87
CA ASN A 339 4.72 25.71 4.63
C ASN A 339 4.68 26.01 6.15
N ALA A 340 3.49 26.12 6.72
CA ALA A 340 3.32 26.35 8.15
C ALA A 340 3.85 25.15 8.95
N HIS A 341 5.00 25.34 9.62
CA HIS A 341 5.44 24.38 10.61
C HIS A 341 4.49 24.43 11.82
N PRO A 342 3.97 23.29 12.33
CA PRO A 342 3.02 23.26 13.45
C PRO A 342 3.49 24.03 14.70
N CYS A 343 4.81 24.07 14.93
CA CYS A 343 5.41 24.79 16.07
C CYS A 343 5.42 26.32 15.93
N ARG A 344 5.22 26.89 14.75
CA ARG A 344 5.31 28.33 14.55
C ARG A 344 4.10 29.13 15.06
N ARG A 345 2.97 28.46 15.30
CA ARG A 345 1.75 29.04 15.87
C ARG A 345 1.36 28.27 17.12
N PHE A 346 2.04 28.58 18.22
CA PHE A 346 1.67 28.06 19.52
C PHE A 346 0.34 28.69 19.95
N GLU A 347 -0.71 27.88 19.99
CA GLU A 347 -2.02 28.22 20.52
C GLU A 347 -2.18 27.51 21.87
N PRO A 348 -2.02 28.22 23.01
CA PRO A 348 -1.97 27.55 24.32
C PRO A 348 -3.23 26.74 24.61
N LEU A 349 -4.39 27.24 24.22
CA LEU A 349 -5.68 26.56 24.42
C LEU A 349 -5.77 25.27 23.60
N TRP A 350 -5.38 25.31 22.32
CA TRP A 350 -5.30 24.10 21.49
C TRP A 350 -4.32 23.10 22.08
N PHE A 351 -3.14 23.54 22.47
CA PHE A 351 -2.12 22.64 23.02
C PHE A 351 -2.62 21.95 24.29
N ALA A 352 -3.29 22.68 25.20
CA ALA A 352 -3.88 22.12 26.42
C ALA A 352 -4.96 21.08 26.10
N THR A 353 -5.91 21.39 25.20
CA THR A 353 -7.00 20.47 24.83
C THR A 353 -6.48 19.25 24.09
N TYR A 354 -5.52 19.44 23.17
CA TYR A 354 -4.83 18.35 22.47
C TYR A 354 -4.14 17.41 23.47
N ARG A 355 -3.34 17.95 24.41
CA ARG A 355 -2.61 17.17 25.41
C ARG A 355 -3.54 16.40 26.36
N LEU A 356 -4.68 16.96 26.69
CA LEU A 356 -5.61 16.35 27.64
C LEU A 356 -6.57 15.34 27.00
N MET A 357 -7.00 15.58 25.74
CA MET A 357 -8.07 14.79 25.12
C MET A 357 -7.61 13.97 23.93
N ILE A 358 -6.95 14.57 22.95
CA ILE A 358 -6.61 13.93 21.70
C ILE A 358 -5.32 13.11 21.82
N TRP A 359 -4.27 13.70 22.37
CA TRP A 359 -2.97 13.03 22.49
C TRP A 359 -3.03 11.69 23.24
N PRO A 360 -3.75 11.54 24.39
CA PRO A 360 -3.84 10.24 25.06
C PRO A 360 -4.55 9.17 24.22
N ALA A 361 -5.52 9.57 23.40
CA ALA A 361 -6.20 8.67 22.48
C ALA A 361 -5.25 8.21 21.37
N LEU A 362 -4.55 9.13 20.73
CA LEU A 362 -3.52 8.83 19.73
C LEU A 362 -2.37 8.01 20.31
N TYR A 363 -1.97 8.27 21.56
CA TYR A 363 -0.93 7.51 22.25
C TYR A 363 -1.31 6.04 22.43
N LYS A 364 -2.56 5.77 22.81
CA LYS A 364 -3.10 4.41 22.93
C LYS A 364 -3.18 3.68 21.58
N LEU A 365 -3.31 4.41 20.49
CA LEU A 365 -3.29 3.87 19.12
C LEU A 365 -1.88 3.75 18.55
N GLY A 366 -0.84 4.28 19.23
CA GLY A 366 0.53 4.33 18.74
C GLY A 366 0.81 5.47 17.77
N LEU A 367 -0.13 6.38 17.53
CA LEU A 367 -0.04 7.44 16.51
C LEU A 367 0.37 8.83 17.05
N ALA A 368 0.58 8.97 18.36
CA ALA A 368 0.89 10.28 18.98
C ALA A 368 2.22 10.92 18.53
N HIS A 369 3.10 10.15 17.90
CA HIS A 369 4.41 10.61 17.42
C HIS A 369 4.47 10.79 15.90
N VAL A 370 3.36 10.56 15.20
CA VAL A 370 3.32 10.70 13.74
C VAL A 370 3.46 12.17 13.34
N VAL A 371 4.48 12.44 12.55
CA VAL A 371 4.78 13.78 11.98
C VAL A 371 4.59 13.80 10.46
N GLY A 372 4.57 12.65 9.80
CA GLY A 372 4.26 12.47 8.40
C GLY A 372 3.27 11.34 8.19
N ALA A 373 2.18 11.62 7.47
CA ALA A 373 1.12 10.66 7.21
C ALA A 373 0.63 10.77 5.77
N ALA A 374 0.46 9.61 5.11
CA ALA A 374 -0.05 9.57 3.76
C ALA A 374 -1.00 8.39 3.52
N SER A 375 -1.94 8.59 2.61
CA SER A 375 -2.85 7.57 2.11
C SER A 375 -2.74 7.46 0.60
N GLY A 376 -2.65 6.25 0.07
CA GLY A 376 -2.57 6.01 -1.38
C GLY A 376 -3.12 4.65 -1.78
N GLY A 377 -3.10 4.40 -3.10
CA GLY A 377 -3.58 3.14 -3.69
C GLY A 377 -5.09 3.10 -4.00
N ALA A 378 -5.88 3.97 -3.37
CA ALA A 378 -7.29 4.19 -3.66
C ALA A 378 -7.72 5.60 -3.20
N PRO A 379 -8.84 6.15 -3.66
CA PRO A 379 -9.40 7.41 -3.15
C PRO A 379 -9.71 7.32 -1.66
N ILE A 380 -9.40 8.40 -0.92
CA ILE A 380 -9.73 8.54 0.50
C ILE A 380 -10.77 9.66 0.67
N PRO A 381 -11.86 9.45 1.43
CA PRO A 381 -12.84 10.50 1.68
C PRO A 381 -12.21 11.74 2.34
N SER A 382 -12.55 12.93 1.85
CA SER A 382 -12.06 14.21 2.38
C SER A 382 -12.37 14.37 3.87
N SER A 383 -13.54 13.90 4.32
CA SER A 383 -13.94 13.90 5.73
C SER A 383 -12.99 13.10 6.64
N VAL A 384 -12.42 12.01 6.12
CA VAL A 384 -11.42 11.22 6.87
C VAL A 384 -10.12 12.00 7.03
N ILE A 385 -9.65 12.65 5.96
CA ILE A 385 -8.46 13.51 6.01
C ILE A 385 -8.68 14.66 7.00
N GLU A 386 -9.82 15.36 6.92
CA GLU A 386 -10.19 16.45 7.82
C GLU A 386 -10.17 16.01 9.29
N LYS A 387 -10.74 14.86 9.58
CA LYS A 387 -10.79 14.30 10.92
C LYS A 387 -9.38 14.03 11.48
N TRP A 388 -8.49 13.41 10.69
CA TRP A 388 -7.11 13.16 11.09
C TRP A 388 -6.32 14.46 11.27
N GLN A 389 -6.51 15.44 10.39
CA GLN A 389 -5.90 16.76 10.54
C GLN A 389 -6.41 17.50 11.78
N ALA A 390 -7.70 17.38 12.11
CA ALA A 390 -8.26 17.93 13.34
C ALA A 390 -7.66 17.25 14.59
N TRP A 391 -7.31 15.97 14.51
CA TRP A 391 -6.60 15.26 15.57
C TRP A 391 -5.08 15.52 15.58
N GLY A 392 -4.58 16.41 14.71
CA GLY A 392 -3.18 16.84 14.68
C GLY A 392 -2.27 15.96 13.84
N ILE A 393 -2.81 15.02 13.07
CA ILE A 393 -2.06 14.18 12.12
C ILE A 393 -2.20 14.78 10.71
N PRO A 394 -1.09 15.14 10.04
CA PRO A 394 -1.11 15.75 8.71
C PRO A 394 -1.32 14.71 7.61
N LEU A 395 -2.48 14.07 7.61
CA LEU A 395 -2.81 13.07 6.60
C LEU A 395 -3.00 13.71 5.23
N ARG A 396 -2.34 13.16 4.21
CA ARG A 396 -2.41 13.60 2.82
C ARG A 396 -2.78 12.46 1.90
N ASN A 397 -3.50 12.77 0.84
CA ASN A 397 -3.69 11.84 -0.27
C ASN A 397 -2.49 11.87 -1.20
N ILE A 398 -2.01 10.70 -1.65
CA ILE A 398 -0.93 10.55 -2.60
C ILE A 398 -1.36 9.68 -3.76
N TYR A 399 -0.79 9.93 -4.93
CA TYR A 399 -1.13 9.20 -6.15
C TYR A 399 0.09 8.63 -6.84
N GLY A 400 -0.06 7.42 -7.34
CA GLY A 400 0.90 6.73 -8.16
C GLY A 400 0.34 5.40 -8.68
N SER A 401 1.03 4.82 -9.63
CA SER A 401 0.72 3.49 -10.16
C SER A 401 1.97 2.62 -10.19
N THR A 402 1.80 1.32 -10.38
CA THR A 402 2.94 0.42 -10.53
C THR A 402 3.75 0.77 -11.77
N GLU A 403 3.13 1.23 -12.84
CA GLU A 403 3.80 1.54 -14.11
C GLU A 403 4.50 2.91 -14.11
N ALA A 404 3.97 3.85 -13.36
CA ALA A 404 4.47 5.23 -13.39
C ALA A 404 5.17 5.68 -12.10
N GLY A 405 5.18 4.83 -11.05
CA GLY A 405 5.72 5.18 -9.73
C GLY A 405 4.88 6.23 -9.01
N MET A 406 5.51 7.01 -8.14
CA MET A 406 4.85 8.12 -7.42
C MET A 406 4.68 9.31 -8.35
N LEU A 407 3.45 9.75 -8.60
CA LEU A 407 3.11 10.82 -9.54
C LEU A 407 2.75 12.13 -8.87
N GLY A 408 2.11 12.10 -7.70
CA GLY A 408 1.67 13.34 -7.10
C GLY A 408 1.31 13.27 -5.63
N SER A 409 1.42 14.43 -4.98
CA SER A 409 0.94 14.70 -3.63
C SER A 409 0.47 16.16 -3.55
N PRO A 410 -0.34 16.55 -2.55
CA PRO A 410 -0.58 17.95 -2.28
C PRO A 410 0.71 18.72 -2.01
N ALA A 411 0.77 19.99 -2.43
CA ALA A 411 1.96 20.82 -2.30
C ALA A 411 2.35 21.11 -0.83
N ASP A 412 1.39 21.15 0.06
CA ASP A 412 1.60 21.42 1.49
C ASP A 412 1.27 20.20 2.36
N ILE A 413 1.98 20.08 3.46
CA ILE A 413 1.76 19.02 4.46
C ILE A 413 0.39 19.15 5.15
N TRP A 414 -0.15 20.37 5.25
CA TRP A 414 -1.47 20.69 5.78
C TRP A 414 -2.42 21.17 4.66
N ALA A 415 -2.33 20.56 3.48
CA ALA A 415 -3.21 20.91 2.38
C ALA A 415 -4.69 20.67 2.70
N GLU A 416 -5.58 21.33 1.95
CA GLU A 416 -7.00 21.00 1.98
C GLU A 416 -7.21 19.52 1.62
N PRO A 417 -8.22 18.85 2.20
CA PRO A 417 -8.44 17.42 1.98
C PRO A 417 -8.63 17.03 0.52
N ASP A 418 -9.20 17.93 -0.28
CA ASP A 418 -9.43 17.79 -1.72
C ASP A 418 -8.46 18.61 -2.56
N ALA A 419 -7.34 19.05 -1.96
CA ALA A 419 -6.34 19.84 -2.67
C ALA A 419 -5.85 19.11 -3.93
N PRO A 420 -5.64 19.86 -5.03
CA PRO A 420 -5.07 19.29 -6.22
C PRO A 420 -3.66 18.77 -5.96
N LEU A 421 -3.32 17.71 -6.66
CA LEU A 421 -2.00 17.09 -6.59
C LEU A 421 -1.01 17.90 -7.42
N VAL A 422 0.20 18.01 -6.92
CA VAL A 422 1.36 18.54 -7.64
C VAL A 422 2.25 17.36 -8.01
N GLN A 423 2.79 17.37 -9.22
CA GLN A 423 3.69 16.32 -9.69
C GLN A 423 4.93 16.20 -8.80
N THR A 424 5.35 14.96 -8.53
CA THR A 424 6.60 14.67 -7.83
C THR A 424 7.78 14.71 -8.79
N PHE A 425 8.91 15.28 -8.36
CA PHE A 425 10.15 15.24 -9.12
C PHE A 425 10.72 13.79 -9.16
N PRO A 426 11.31 13.32 -10.25
CA PRO A 426 11.62 14.01 -11.52
C PRO A 426 10.59 13.74 -12.64
N ARG A 427 9.32 13.50 -12.29
CA ARG A 427 8.29 13.17 -13.29
C ARG A 427 7.66 14.39 -13.90
N SER A 428 7.17 14.22 -15.11
CA SER A 428 6.23 15.12 -15.75
C SER A 428 4.88 14.44 -15.87
N VAL A 429 3.85 15.13 -15.42
CA VAL A 429 2.44 14.74 -15.54
C VAL A 429 1.77 15.69 -16.51
N GLU A 430 1.28 15.16 -17.63
CA GLU A 430 0.63 15.92 -18.68
C GLU A 430 -0.78 15.41 -18.95
N SER A 431 -1.65 16.29 -19.46
CA SER A 431 -2.95 15.88 -19.96
C SER A 431 -2.83 15.25 -21.33
N GLY A 432 -3.29 14.04 -21.46
CA GLY A 432 -3.49 13.35 -22.72
C GLY A 432 -4.87 13.57 -23.32
N PRO A 433 -5.22 12.82 -24.36
CA PRO A 433 -6.59 12.80 -24.89
C PRO A 433 -7.60 12.44 -23.79
N ASP A 434 -8.76 13.05 -23.85
CA ASP A 434 -9.88 12.85 -22.90
C ASP A 434 -9.52 13.14 -21.42
N GLY A 435 -8.45 13.94 -21.15
CA GLY A 435 -8.00 14.23 -19.80
C GLY A 435 -7.22 13.10 -19.13
N GLU A 436 -6.81 12.09 -19.86
CA GLU A 436 -5.99 10.98 -19.32
C GLU A 436 -4.65 11.47 -18.80
N ILE A 437 -4.23 10.96 -17.65
CA ILE A 437 -2.91 11.26 -17.07
C ILE A 437 -1.83 10.53 -17.87
N MET A 438 -0.93 11.32 -18.47
CA MET A 438 0.26 10.86 -19.17
C MET A 438 1.49 11.13 -18.30
N ALA A 439 2.25 10.10 -17.98
CA ALA A 439 3.43 10.21 -17.11
C ALA A 439 4.72 9.97 -17.89
N SER A 440 5.74 10.79 -17.64
CA SER A 440 7.07 10.64 -18.20
C SER A 440 8.16 11.04 -17.21
N GLY A 441 9.42 10.78 -17.53
CA GLY A 441 10.58 11.13 -16.71
C GLY A 441 11.19 9.97 -15.96
N GLY A 442 12.15 10.25 -15.10
CA GLY A 442 12.88 9.21 -14.38
C GLY A 442 11.99 8.41 -13.43
N GLY A 443 12.19 7.09 -13.41
CA GLY A 443 11.54 6.18 -12.47
C GLY A 443 10.16 5.66 -12.86
N ILE A 444 9.79 5.75 -14.14
CA ILE A 444 8.72 4.91 -14.72
C ILE A 444 9.24 3.47 -14.89
N PHE A 445 8.34 2.50 -14.94
CA PHE A 445 8.72 1.10 -15.18
C PHE A 445 9.37 0.92 -16.56
N ALA A 446 10.15 -0.14 -16.71
CA ALA A 446 10.81 -0.43 -17.99
C ALA A 446 9.90 -1.17 -18.98
N GLY A 447 8.82 -1.80 -18.50
CA GLY A 447 7.86 -2.53 -19.30
C GLY A 447 7.25 -3.70 -18.52
N TYR A 448 6.47 -4.53 -19.23
CA TYR A 448 5.96 -5.78 -18.68
C TYR A 448 6.86 -6.94 -19.11
N TRP A 449 7.23 -7.76 -18.15
CA TRP A 449 8.11 -8.90 -18.34
C TRP A 449 7.52 -9.90 -19.33
N GLN A 450 8.28 -10.18 -20.41
CA GLN A 450 7.88 -11.09 -21.50
C GLN A 450 6.52 -10.75 -22.16
N ASP A 451 6.09 -9.48 -22.09
CA ASP A 451 4.84 -9.02 -22.71
C ASP A 451 5.06 -7.68 -23.46
N ASP A 452 5.71 -7.77 -24.61
CA ASP A 452 5.99 -6.62 -25.47
C ASP A 452 4.70 -5.95 -25.98
N ALA A 453 3.64 -6.74 -26.18
CA ALA A 453 2.37 -6.21 -26.67
C ALA A 453 1.72 -5.31 -25.62
N ALA A 454 1.65 -5.77 -24.37
CA ALA A 454 1.16 -4.96 -23.26
C ALA A 454 2.07 -3.75 -22.98
N THR A 455 3.39 -3.93 -23.08
CA THR A 455 4.36 -2.83 -22.94
C THR A 455 4.08 -1.74 -23.96
N ARG A 456 4.04 -2.08 -25.26
CA ARG A 456 3.73 -1.10 -26.32
C ARG A 456 2.36 -0.44 -26.14
N ALA A 457 1.36 -1.19 -25.65
CA ALA A 457 0.02 -0.66 -25.41
C ALA A 457 -0.07 0.30 -24.21
N THR A 458 0.95 0.32 -23.35
CA THR A 458 1.00 1.18 -22.16
C THR A 458 1.75 2.50 -22.43
N PHE A 459 2.61 2.52 -23.43
CA PHE A 459 3.32 3.74 -23.83
C PHE A 459 2.67 4.40 -25.06
N ASP A 460 2.65 5.71 -25.07
CA ASP A 460 2.28 6.46 -26.26
C ASP A 460 3.45 6.59 -27.25
N GLY A 461 3.19 7.19 -28.44
CA GLY A 461 4.23 7.40 -29.44
C GLY A 461 5.39 8.33 -29.03
N LYS A 462 5.31 8.97 -27.86
CA LYS A 462 6.35 9.83 -27.27
C LYS A 462 7.07 9.17 -26.09
N GLY A 463 6.78 7.91 -25.78
CA GLY A 463 7.37 7.17 -24.66
C GLY A 463 6.81 7.56 -23.29
N ARG A 464 5.61 8.17 -23.23
CA ARG A 464 4.91 8.48 -21.98
C ARG A 464 4.00 7.31 -21.58
N VAL A 465 3.95 7.00 -20.31
CA VAL A 465 3.02 6.00 -19.75
C VAL A 465 1.61 6.56 -19.76
N MET A 466 0.70 5.85 -20.41
CA MET A 466 -0.75 6.07 -20.35
C MET A 466 -1.28 5.39 -19.09
N THR A 467 -1.67 6.18 -18.07
CA THR A 467 -2.03 5.61 -16.76
C THR A 467 -3.41 4.94 -16.74
N GLY A 468 -4.28 5.29 -17.69
CA GLY A 468 -5.68 4.89 -17.70
C GLY A 468 -6.53 5.65 -16.67
N ASP A 469 -5.97 6.63 -15.96
CA ASP A 469 -6.67 7.45 -14.99
C ASP A 469 -6.95 8.84 -15.60
N ILE A 470 -8.16 9.37 -15.39
CA ILE A 470 -8.60 10.68 -15.87
C ILE A 470 -8.40 11.72 -14.76
N ALA A 471 -7.95 12.89 -15.13
CA ALA A 471 -7.80 14.02 -14.21
C ALA A 471 -8.34 15.33 -14.78
N GLU A 472 -8.76 16.20 -13.88
CA GLU A 472 -9.01 17.62 -14.13
C GLU A 472 -7.75 18.41 -13.80
N TYR A 473 -7.27 19.20 -14.77
CA TYR A 473 -6.05 20.01 -14.62
C TYR A 473 -6.41 21.45 -14.25
N THR A 474 -5.67 22.00 -13.29
CA THR A 474 -5.80 23.41 -12.92
C THR A 474 -4.88 24.28 -13.77
N SER A 475 -5.16 25.59 -13.80
CA SER A 475 -4.32 26.57 -14.50
C SER A 475 -2.88 26.67 -13.99
N ALA A 476 -2.63 26.18 -12.75
CA ALA A 476 -1.31 26.19 -12.12
C ALA A 476 -0.49 24.91 -12.38
N GLY A 477 -0.97 24.00 -13.25
CA GLY A 477 -0.29 22.74 -13.59
C GLY A 477 -0.44 21.64 -12.54
N SER A 478 -1.31 21.83 -11.55
CA SER A 478 -1.74 20.78 -10.64
C SER A 478 -3.00 20.09 -11.16
N TYR A 479 -3.34 18.91 -10.60
CA TYR A 479 -4.43 18.08 -11.13
C TYR A 479 -5.20 17.39 -10.01
N ARG A 480 -6.46 17.06 -10.29
CA ARG A 480 -7.33 16.22 -9.46
C ARG A 480 -7.70 14.97 -10.22
N ILE A 481 -7.55 13.82 -9.59
CA ILE A 481 -7.97 12.55 -10.19
C ILE A 481 -9.49 12.49 -10.12
N VAL A 482 -10.10 12.17 -11.25
CA VAL A 482 -11.55 11.97 -11.37
C VAL A 482 -11.89 10.50 -11.16
N ASP A 483 -11.40 9.63 -12.06
CA ASP A 483 -11.59 8.17 -11.99
C ASP A 483 -10.75 7.45 -13.04
N ARG A 484 -10.86 6.14 -13.09
CA ARG A 484 -10.31 5.33 -14.17
C ARG A 484 -11.15 5.44 -15.43
N LYS A 485 -10.50 5.63 -16.57
CA LYS A 485 -11.15 5.76 -17.87
C LYS A 485 -12.11 4.60 -18.18
N LYS A 486 -11.73 3.38 -17.79
CA LYS A 486 -12.51 2.14 -18.02
C LYS A 486 -13.65 1.93 -17.02
N ASP A 487 -13.63 2.65 -15.90
CA ASP A 487 -14.57 2.47 -14.81
C ASP A 487 -15.67 3.53 -14.80
N ILE A 488 -15.55 4.57 -15.62
CA ILE A 488 -16.60 5.61 -15.80
C ILE A 488 -17.88 4.94 -16.31
N LEU A 489 -18.97 5.16 -15.59
CA LEU A 489 -20.29 4.67 -15.94
C LEU A 489 -21.03 5.69 -16.82
N ILE A 490 -21.71 5.21 -17.85
CA ILE A 490 -22.56 6.04 -18.70
C ILE A 490 -24.02 5.65 -18.47
N THR A 491 -24.75 6.50 -17.79
CA THR A 491 -26.18 6.23 -17.53
C THR A 491 -27.01 6.29 -18.81
N SER A 492 -28.23 5.75 -18.80
CA SER A 492 -29.16 5.82 -19.94
C SER A 492 -29.49 7.27 -20.36
N GLY A 493 -29.30 8.24 -19.46
CA GLY A 493 -29.41 9.68 -19.74
C GLY A 493 -28.11 10.31 -20.29
N ALA A 494 -27.16 9.51 -20.77
CA ALA A 494 -25.86 9.94 -21.30
C ALA A 494 -25.05 10.82 -20.31
N LYS A 495 -25.16 10.55 -19.01
CA LYS A 495 -24.34 11.19 -17.98
C LYS A 495 -23.14 10.30 -17.66
N ASN A 496 -21.95 10.87 -17.76
CA ASN A 496 -20.71 10.24 -17.29
C ASN A 496 -20.65 10.38 -15.76
N ILE A 497 -20.56 9.27 -15.06
CA ILE A 497 -20.45 9.20 -13.61
C ILE A 497 -19.12 8.57 -13.25
N ALA A 498 -18.37 9.20 -12.36
CA ALA A 498 -17.16 8.66 -11.74
C ALA A 498 -17.55 7.84 -10.51
N PRO A 499 -17.63 6.50 -10.58
CA PRO A 499 -18.10 5.69 -9.47
C PRO A 499 -17.20 5.82 -8.23
N ALA A 500 -15.91 6.05 -8.40
CA ALA A 500 -14.99 6.22 -7.27
C ALA A 500 -15.36 7.39 -6.35
N MET A 501 -15.92 8.48 -6.89
CA MET A 501 -16.42 9.61 -6.08
C MET A 501 -17.63 9.18 -5.23
N VAL A 502 -18.60 8.49 -5.84
CA VAL A 502 -19.80 8.01 -5.15
C VAL A 502 -19.46 6.97 -4.10
N GLU A 503 -18.63 5.99 -4.47
CA GLU A 503 -18.10 4.96 -3.56
C GLU A 503 -17.35 5.58 -2.37
N SER A 504 -16.54 6.62 -2.61
CA SER A 504 -15.83 7.36 -1.56
C SER A 504 -16.79 8.09 -0.60
N ALA A 505 -17.86 8.70 -1.12
CA ALA A 505 -18.88 9.36 -0.30
C ALA A 505 -19.59 8.36 0.61
N LEU A 506 -19.95 7.18 0.12
CA LEU A 506 -20.57 6.10 0.91
C LEU A 506 -19.59 5.55 1.97
N LYS A 507 -18.33 5.38 1.62
CA LYS A 507 -17.27 4.92 2.53
C LYS A 507 -16.84 5.96 3.57
N ALA A 508 -17.37 7.16 3.53
CA ALA A 508 -17.23 8.12 4.62
C ALA A 508 -17.97 7.69 5.90
N SER A 509 -19.01 6.85 5.75
CA SER A 509 -19.69 6.18 6.87
C SER A 509 -18.78 5.18 7.56
N PRO A 510 -18.68 5.18 8.91
CA PRO A 510 -17.88 4.20 9.66
C PRO A 510 -18.41 2.77 9.55
N TYR A 511 -19.67 2.59 9.17
CA TYR A 511 -20.34 1.29 9.05
C TYR A 511 -20.11 0.62 7.70
N VAL A 512 -19.64 1.37 6.68
CA VAL A 512 -19.37 0.87 5.33
C VAL A 512 -17.88 0.54 5.19
N SER A 513 -17.58 -0.72 4.97
CA SER A 513 -16.22 -1.22 4.70
C SER A 513 -15.84 -1.02 3.24
N GLU A 514 -16.78 -1.34 2.32
CA GLU A 514 -16.61 -1.14 0.89
C GLU A 514 -17.95 -0.83 0.23
N ALA A 515 -17.90 -0.12 -0.90
CA ALA A 515 -19.08 0.23 -1.69
C ALA A 515 -18.79 -0.03 -3.16
N ILE A 516 -19.75 -0.61 -3.87
CA ILE A 516 -19.65 -0.94 -5.30
C ILE A 516 -20.88 -0.35 -5.99
N ILE A 517 -20.62 0.58 -6.92
CA ILE A 517 -21.69 1.28 -7.64
C ILE A 517 -21.98 0.60 -8.97
N PHE A 518 -23.27 0.47 -9.28
CA PHE A 518 -23.80 0.02 -10.57
C PHE A 518 -24.70 1.10 -11.16
N GLY A 519 -24.77 1.18 -12.49
CA GLY A 519 -25.57 2.21 -13.16
C GLY A 519 -25.27 2.37 -14.65
N ASP A 520 -24.34 1.57 -15.21
CA ASP A 520 -24.01 1.63 -16.62
C ASP A 520 -25.23 1.23 -17.48
N GLY A 521 -25.63 2.11 -18.41
CA GLY A 521 -26.85 1.95 -19.19
C GLY A 521 -28.15 2.06 -18.40
N GLN A 522 -28.13 2.31 -17.08
CA GLN A 522 -29.29 2.34 -16.21
C GLN A 522 -29.83 3.78 -15.98
N LYS A 523 -31.06 3.91 -15.52
CA LYS A 523 -31.69 5.23 -15.25
C LYS A 523 -31.17 5.92 -14.02
N TYR A 524 -30.60 5.17 -13.05
CA TYR A 524 -30.10 5.65 -11.77
C TYR A 524 -29.01 4.71 -11.24
N LEU A 525 -28.31 5.18 -10.21
CA LEU A 525 -27.26 4.39 -9.55
C LEU A 525 -27.84 3.54 -8.43
N THR A 526 -27.28 2.33 -8.29
CA THR A 526 -27.48 1.43 -7.16
C THR A 526 -26.14 1.06 -6.53
N ALA A 527 -26.17 0.60 -5.28
CA ALA A 527 -24.98 0.23 -4.54
C ALA A 527 -25.08 -1.15 -3.87
N LEU A 528 -24.00 -1.93 -3.92
CA LEU A 528 -23.75 -2.99 -2.96
C LEU A 528 -22.80 -2.45 -1.89
N LEU A 529 -23.13 -2.66 -0.61
CA LEU A 529 -22.37 -2.18 0.52
C LEU A 529 -21.84 -3.35 1.35
N GLU A 530 -20.52 -3.43 1.51
CA GLU A 530 -19.88 -4.32 2.49
C GLU A 530 -19.90 -3.64 3.86
N VAL A 531 -20.33 -4.38 4.85
CA VAL A 531 -20.49 -3.89 6.22
C VAL A 531 -19.17 -3.96 6.99
N ASN A 532 -18.81 -2.92 7.73
CA ASN A 532 -17.77 -2.99 8.74
C ASN A 532 -18.33 -3.69 9.99
N PHE A 533 -18.17 -5.01 10.04
CA PHE A 533 -18.80 -5.84 11.07
C PHE A 533 -18.38 -5.44 12.49
N ASP A 534 -17.10 -5.17 12.74
CA ASP A 534 -16.59 -4.81 14.07
C ASP A 534 -17.30 -3.55 14.63
N VAL A 535 -17.42 -2.53 13.77
CA VAL A 535 -18.04 -1.24 14.12
C VAL A 535 -19.56 -1.41 14.27
N LEU A 536 -20.19 -2.15 13.35
CA LEU A 536 -21.63 -2.40 13.41
C LEU A 536 -22.02 -3.25 14.62
N ALA A 537 -21.25 -4.27 14.96
CA ALA A 537 -21.45 -5.09 16.15
C ALA A 537 -21.36 -4.28 17.46
N GLN A 538 -20.48 -3.30 17.50
CA GLN A 538 -20.37 -2.40 18.64
C GLN A 538 -21.56 -1.41 18.69
N TRP A 539 -21.99 -0.88 17.56
CA TRP A 539 -23.20 -0.07 17.47
C TRP A 539 -24.43 -0.87 17.92
N ALA A 540 -24.59 -2.10 17.46
CA ALA A 540 -25.69 -2.99 17.84
C ALA A 540 -25.77 -3.20 19.36
N ARG A 541 -24.62 -3.46 20.01
CA ARG A 541 -24.54 -3.57 21.47
C ARG A 541 -24.96 -2.27 22.19
N SER A 542 -24.59 -1.12 21.65
CA SER A 542 -24.91 0.18 22.23
C SER A 542 -26.39 0.60 22.03
N ASN A 543 -27.10 -0.08 21.13
CA ASN A 543 -28.50 0.19 20.77
C ASN A 543 -29.42 -0.99 21.10
N ASP A 544 -28.96 -1.95 21.93
CA ASP A 544 -29.72 -3.13 22.36
C ASP A 544 -30.26 -4.01 21.21
N VAL A 545 -29.56 -4.00 20.05
CA VAL A 545 -29.91 -4.82 18.90
C VAL A 545 -29.40 -6.24 19.12
N GLN A 546 -30.33 -7.20 19.20
CA GLN A 546 -30.00 -8.62 19.42
C GLN A 546 -29.76 -9.33 18.09
N TYR A 547 -28.66 -10.07 17.99
CA TYR A 547 -28.33 -10.88 16.81
C TYR A 547 -27.54 -12.12 17.20
N THR A 548 -27.56 -13.16 16.34
CA THR A 548 -26.84 -14.42 16.59
C THR A 548 -25.61 -14.60 15.66
N GLY A 549 -25.49 -13.81 14.63
CA GLY A 549 -24.38 -13.87 13.67
C GLY A 549 -24.48 -12.78 12.61
N PHE A 550 -23.53 -12.79 11.68
CA PHE A 550 -23.41 -11.77 10.64
C PHE A 550 -24.73 -11.58 9.85
N SER A 551 -25.30 -12.67 9.33
CA SER A 551 -26.50 -12.61 8.48
C SER A 551 -27.71 -12.08 9.24
N THR A 552 -27.88 -12.42 10.52
CA THR A 552 -28.99 -11.91 11.34
C THR A 552 -28.81 -10.45 11.72
N LEU A 553 -27.58 -9.99 11.87
CA LEU A 553 -27.27 -8.59 12.14
C LEU A 553 -27.61 -7.71 10.93
N ILE A 554 -27.12 -8.06 9.73
CA ILE A 554 -27.34 -7.25 8.52
C ILE A 554 -28.82 -7.24 8.08
N ALA A 555 -29.58 -8.29 8.39
CA ALA A 555 -31.00 -8.36 8.09
C ALA A 555 -31.89 -7.64 9.13
N HIS A 556 -31.28 -7.14 10.23
CA HIS A 556 -32.06 -6.52 11.31
C HIS A 556 -32.65 -5.17 10.86
N PRO A 557 -33.97 -4.88 11.09
CA PRO A 557 -34.59 -3.63 10.63
C PRO A 557 -33.90 -2.35 11.10
N ALA A 558 -33.41 -2.33 12.33
CA ALA A 558 -32.67 -1.17 12.86
C ALA A 558 -31.35 -0.93 12.13
N VAL A 559 -30.67 -1.99 11.64
CA VAL A 559 -29.48 -1.89 10.82
C VAL A 559 -29.82 -1.36 9.44
N MET A 560 -30.89 -1.85 8.81
CA MET A 560 -31.34 -1.32 7.52
C MET A 560 -31.67 0.16 7.62
N GLN A 561 -32.36 0.59 8.67
CA GLN A 561 -32.65 2.01 8.92
C GLN A 561 -31.39 2.84 9.12
N LEU A 562 -30.37 2.31 9.83
CA LEU A 562 -29.08 2.95 9.95
C LEU A 562 -28.42 3.18 8.59
N PHE A 563 -28.34 2.14 7.75
CA PHE A 563 -27.75 2.26 6.42
C PHE A 563 -28.55 3.16 5.47
N GLU A 564 -29.88 3.22 5.59
CA GLU A 564 -30.70 4.21 4.88
C GLU A 564 -30.30 5.65 5.24
N GLN A 565 -30.10 5.93 6.53
CA GLN A 565 -29.64 7.25 6.99
C GLN A 565 -28.24 7.57 6.47
N GLU A 566 -27.31 6.61 6.51
CA GLU A 566 -25.94 6.79 6.03
C GLU A 566 -25.88 7.04 4.51
N VAL A 567 -26.67 6.29 3.72
CA VAL A 567 -26.77 6.50 2.27
C VAL A 567 -27.41 7.86 1.96
N GLN A 568 -28.43 8.27 2.70
CA GLN A 568 -29.02 9.60 2.55
C GLN A 568 -28.03 10.70 2.88
N ALA A 569 -27.24 10.55 3.96
CA ALA A 569 -26.19 11.50 4.33
C ALA A 569 -25.12 11.61 3.23
N ALA A 570 -24.69 10.50 2.64
CA ALA A 570 -23.77 10.51 1.50
C ALA A 570 -24.40 11.22 0.27
N ASN A 571 -25.65 10.94 -0.05
CA ASN A 571 -26.38 11.54 -1.16
C ASN A 571 -26.51 13.07 -1.05
N HIS A 572 -26.53 13.65 0.14
CA HIS A 572 -26.56 15.10 0.34
C HIS A 572 -25.31 15.82 -0.24
N HIS A 573 -24.21 15.12 -0.37
CA HIS A 573 -22.95 15.65 -0.92
C HIS A 573 -22.77 15.34 -2.40
N LEU A 574 -23.70 14.60 -3.02
CA LEU A 574 -23.62 14.15 -4.41
C LEU A 574 -24.60 14.92 -5.29
N ALA A 575 -24.20 15.18 -6.53
CA ALA A 575 -25.10 15.74 -7.54
C ALA A 575 -26.26 14.76 -7.84
N ARG A 576 -27.40 15.29 -8.26
CA ARG A 576 -28.61 14.49 -8.47
C ARG A 576 -28.41 13.22 -9.33
N PRO A 577 -27.62 13.24 -10.42
CA PRO A 577 -27.35 12.03 -11.22
C PRO A 577 -26.45 11.01 -10.52
N GLU A 578 -25.67 11.43 -9.53
CA GLU A 578 -24.70 10.62 -8.79
C GLU A 578 -25.31 9.99 -7.53
N GLN A 579 -26.53 10.37 -7.17
CA GLN A 579 -27.21 9.87 -5.99
C GLN A 579 -27.60 8.40 -6.13
N VAL A 580 -27.28 7.59 -5.14
CA VAL A 580 -27.67 6.19 -5.03
C VAL A 580 -29.15 6.12 -4.64
N LYS A 581 -29.96 5.43 -5.44
CA LYS A 581 -31.42 5.30 -5.22
C LYS A 581 -31.79 4.05 -4.43
N HIS A 582 -31.09 2.95 -4.67
CA HIS A 582 -31.29 1.70 -3.95
C HIS A 582 -29.94 1.10 -3.58
N PHE A 583 -29.91 0.39 -2.46
CA PHE A 583 -28.74 -0.36 -2.05
C PHE A 583 -29.11 -1.74 -1.49
N ARG A 584 -28.14 -2.64 -1.43
CA ARG A 584 -28.23 -3.91 -0.71
C ARG A 584 -26.94 -4.11 0.09
N LEU A 585 -27.06 -4.73 1.26
CA LEU A 585 -25.92 -5.15 2.05
C LEU A 585 -25.40 -6.48 1.50
N ILE A 586 -24.07 -6.59 1.36
CA ILE A 586 -23.44 -7.83 0.92
C ILE A 586 -23.57 -8.85 2.06
N PRO A 587 -24.05 -10.09 1.79
CA PRO A 587 -24.40 -11.07 2.82
C PRO A 587 -23.20 -11.80 3.44
N LYS A 588 -21.96 -11.45 3.04
CA LYS A 588 -20.70 -11.97 3.58
C LYS A 588 -19.62 -10.87 3.61
N GLU A 589 -18.57 -11.08 4.37
CA GLU A 589 -17.34 -10.31 4.19
C GLU A 589 -16.61 -10.81 2.93
N LEU A 590 -16.02 -9.88 2.18
CA LEU A 590 -15.31 -10.22 0.94
C LEU A 590 -13.89 -10.69 1.26
N ASP A 591 -13.51 -11.87 0.76
CA ASP A 591 -12.23 -12.51 1.04
C ASP A 591 -11.36 -12.61 -0.23
N PRO A 592 -10.11 -12.08 -0.20
CA PRO A 592 -9.16 -12.27 -1.31
C PRO A 592 -8.82 -13.74 -1.58
N GLU A 593 -8.78 -14.60 -0.57
CA GLU A 593 -8.43 -16.03 -0.73
C GLU A 593 -9.54 -16.80 -1.44
N GLU A 594 -10.80 -16.38 -1.28
CA GLU A 594 -11.95 -16.90 -2.04
C GLU A 594 -12.02 -16.31 -3.46
N GLY A 595 -11.16 -15.35 -3.79
CA GLY A 595 -11.16 -14.68 -5.08
C GLY A 595 -12.19 -13.54 -5.21
N ASP A 596 -12.87 -13.16 -4.14
CA ASP A 596 -13.88 -12.10 -4.13
C ASP A 596 -13.27 -10.73 -4.49
N THR A 597 -12.05 -10.51 -4.07
CA THR A 597 -11.27 -9.31 -4.34
C THR A 597 -9.87 -9.65 -4.84
N THR A 598 -9.15 -8.65 -5.31
CA THR A 598 -7.70 -8.82 -5.54
C THR A 598 -6.98 -8.99 -4.20
N PRO A 599 -5.73 -9.51 -4.17
CA PRO A 599 -4.92 -9.57 -2.94
C PRO A 599 -4.73 -8.21 -2.24
N THR A 600 -4.85 -7.11 -3.00
CA THR A 600 -4.85 -5.73 -2.47
C THR A 600 -6.24 -5.23 -2.07
N ARG A 601 -7.24 -6.14 -1.98
CA ARG A 601 -8.64 -5.87 -1.65
C ARG A 601 -9.34 -4.88 -2.60
N LYS A 602 -8.90 -4.79 -3.85
CA LYS A 602 -9.62 -4.06 -4.90
C LYS A 602 -10.72 -4.96 -5.46
N ILE A 603 -11.93 -4.44 -5.50
CA ILE A 603 -13.08 -5.17 -6.03
C ILE A 603 -13.15 -4.97 -7.54
N LYS A 604 -13.26 -6.08 -8.27
CA LYS A 604 -13.57 -6.06 -9.70
C LYS A 604 -15.09 -5.95 -9.85
N ARG A 605 -15.63 -4.78 -10.26
CA ARG A 605 -17.07 -4.54 -10.39
C ARG A 605 -17.80 -5.63 -11.19
N LYS A 606 -17.19 -6.12 -12.30
CA LYS A 606 -17.73 -7.23 -13.08
C LYS A 606 -17.83 -8.54 -12.29
N HIS A 607 -16.86 -8.81 -11.44
CA HIS A 607 -16.86 -10.01 -10.61
C HIS A 607 -17.91 -9.89 -9.50
N ALA A 608 -17.97 -8.75 -8.83
CA ALA A 608 -19.02 -8.47 -7.83
C ALA A 608 -20.43 -8.56 -8.43
N TYR A 609 -20.62 -8.06 -9.66
CA TYR A 609 -21.89 -8.24 -10.37
C TYR A 609 -22.21 -9.71 -10.61
N ALA A 610 -21.23 -10.50 -11.05
CA ALA A 610 -21.45 -11.93 -11.29
C ALA A 610 -21.84 -12.69 -10.01
N MET A 611 -21.18 -12.40 -8.89
CA MET A 611 -21.46 -13.02 -7.58
C MET A 611 -22.84 -12.63 -7.02
N PHE A 612 -23.18 -11.35 -7.11
CA PHE A 612 -24.38 -10.78 -6.47
C PHE A 612 -25.40 -10.29 -7.48
N LYS A 613 -25.43 -10.90 -8.67
CA LYS A 613 -26.32 -10.50 -9.77
C LYS A 613 -27.77 -10.34 -9.34
N HIS A 614 -28.28 -11.30 -8.56
CA HIS A 614 -29.65 -11.28 -8.06
C HIS A 614 -29.96 -10.02 -7.21
N LEU A 615 -29.03 -9.62 -6.33
CA LEU A 615 -29.19 -8.42 -5.51
C LEU A 615 -29.18 -7.13 -6.35
N VAL A 616 -28.34 -7.11 -7.39
CA VAL A 616 -28.25 -5.94 -8.28
C VAL A 616 -29.51 -5.84 -9.16
N ASP A 617 -29.94 -6.95 -9.75
CA ASP A 617 -31.11 -6.97 -10.63
C ASP A 617 -32.40 -6.61 -9.85
N GLU A 618 -32.60 -7.13 -8.64
CA GLU A 618 -33.73 -6.75 -7.77
C GLU A 618 -33.83 -5.24 -7.53
N MET A 619 -32.70 -4.52 -7.45
CA MET A 619 -32.73 -3.08 -7.24
C MET A 619 -33.22 -2.29 -8.45
N TYR A 620 -33.21 -2.88 -9.64
CA TYR A 620 -33.75 -2.28 -10.87
C TYR A 620 -35.16 -2.79 -11.22
N ASP A 621 -35.52 -4.01 -10.78
CA ASP A 621 -36.87 -4.59 -11.04
C ASP A 621 -37.94 -3.99 -10.14
N THR A 622 -37.60 -3.37 -9.02
CA THR A 622 -38.55 -2.73 -8.08
C THR A 622 -38.93 -1.28 -8.44
N ALA A 623 -38.51 -0.79 -9.63
CA ALA A 623 -38.72 0.61 -10.04
C ALA A 623 -39.89 0.80 -11.04
#